data_4358ef30fe02acd50d4be5ed2710611c
#
_entry.id   4358ef30fe02acd50d4be5ed2710611c
#
_cell.length_a   1.000
_cell.length_b   1.000
_cell.length_c   1.000
_cell.angle_alpha   90.00
_cell.angle_beta   90.00
_cell.angle_gamma   90.00
#
_symmetry.space_group_name_H-M   'P 1'
#
loop_
_entity.id
_entity.type
_entity.pdbx_description
1 polymer ?
#
loop_
_entity_poly.entity_id
_entity_poly.type
_entity_poly.pdbx_seq_one_letter_code
_entity_poly.pdbx_strand_id
1 'polypeptide(L)'
;MNSNYLRRSLDVVSGTLARYPRVYALRVDLRFASESPEDDTDTLTCLQRSDSSVITRFMESLKSQLRADHCRQKRRGSPSLPTVIWCREQESSASPHYHLMLLFNKDVYAFLGDYRDYDANNMGTRIQKAWCSALGLPYPDHATLVNFPENPQYRFDRNSARNLDDHFSAFLFRIAYLSKQRTKVADGQRNFGCSQVR
;
A
#
# COMPACT_ATOMS: atom_id res chain seq x y z
N MET A 1 12.87 16.45 -5.55
CA MET A 1 12.71 15.43 -4.50
C MET A 1 12.55 16.15 -3.18
N ASN A 2 11.61 15.72 -2.32
CA ASN A 2 11.44 16.29 -0.97
C ASN A 2 12.35 15.52 0.00
N SER A 3 13.38 16.18 0.52
CA SER A 3 14.38 15.57 1.40
C SER A 3 13.77 15.06 2.73
N ASN A 4 12.75 15.75 3.26
CA ASN A 4 12.06 15.33 4.48
C ASN A 4 11.24 14.03 4.26
N TYR A 5 10.56 13.90 3.12
CA TYR A 5 9.83 12.68 2.78
C TYR A 5 10.78 11.50 2.61
N LEU A 6 11.91 11.71 1.92
CA LEU A 6 12.91 10.67 1.74
C LEU A 6 13.51 10.23 3.09
N ARG A 7 13.93 11.18 3.93
CA ARG A 7 14.47 10.87 5.26
C ARG A 7 13.48 10.03 6.08
N ARG A 8 12.23 10.49 6.19
CA ARG A 8 11.18 9.77 6.94
C ARG A 8 10.91 8.37 6.36
N SER A 9 10.99 8.21 5.04
CA SER A 9 10.86 6.91 4.40
C SER A 9 12.01 5.98 4.79
N LEU A 10 13.24 6.49 4.79
CA LEU A 10 14.43 5.73 5.19
C LEU A 10 14.39 5.35 6.68
N ASP A 11 13.88 6.22 7.54
CA ASP A 11 13.66 5.92 8.96
C ASP A 11 12.72 4.72 9.14
N VAL A 12 11.61 4.66 8.36
CA VAL A 12 10.69 3.51 8.36
C VAL A 12 11.37 2.23 7.89
N VAL A 13 12.17 2.31 6.83
CA VAL A 13 12.91 1.14 6.29
C VAL A 13 13.91 0.63 7.34
N SER A 14 14.70 1.52 7.92
CA SER A 14 15.67 1.19 8.96
C SER A 14 15.03 0.55 10.18
N GLY A 15 13.96 1.12 10.70
CA GLY A 15 13.23 0.57 11.84
C GLY A 15 12.52 -0.75 11.51
N THR A 16 12.06 -0.94 10.27
CA THR A 16 11.51 -2.23 9.84
C THR A 16 12.58 -3.31 9.82
N LEU A 17 13.79 -3.00 9.32
CA LEU A 17 14.95 -3.91 9.34
C LEU A 17 15.48 -4.16 10.76
N ALA A 18 15.38 -3.19 11.65
CA ALA A 18 15.70 -3.40 13.06
C ALA A 18 14.76 -4.42 13.72
N ARG A 19 13.48 -4.35 13.38
CA ARG A 19 12.43 -5.25 13.89
C ARG A 19 12.44 -6.62 13.22
N TYR A 20 12.61 -6.67 11.89
CA TYR A 20 12.58 -7.90 11.10
C TYR A 20 13.87 -8.06 10.30
N PRO A 21 14.62 -9.17 10.50
CA PRO A 21 15.88 -9.38 9.77
C PRO A 21 15.69 -9.52 8.26
N ARG A 22 14.53 -10.00 7.83
CA ARG A 22 14.15 -10.19 6.42
C ARG A 22 12.84 -9.45 6.12
N VAL A 23 12.83 -8.64 5.07
CA VAL A 23 11.70 -7.80 4.68
C VAL A 23 11.17 -8.21 3.30
N TYR A 24 9.86 -8.29 3.20
CA TYR A 24 9.12 -8.32 1.95
C TYR A 24 8.43 -6.97 1.78
N ALA A 25 8.79 -6.24 0.74
CA ALA A 25 8.18 -4.97 0.42
C ALA A 25 7.34 -5.09 -0.85
N LEU A 26 6.15 -4.48 -0.82
CA LEU A 26 5.17 -4.55 -1.89
C LEU A 26 4.73 -3.15 -2.30
N ARG A 27 4.93 -2.81 -3.58
CA ARG A 27 4.39 -1.60 -4.19
C ARG A 27 2.92 -1.82 -4.57
N VAL A 28 2.07 -0.85 -4.21
CA VAL A 28 0.63 -0.86 -4.51
C VAL A 28 0.22 0.55 -4.94
N ASP A 29 -0.59 0.65 -5.97
CA ASP A 29 -1.22 1.89 -6.40
C ASP A 29 -2.74 1.75 -6.18
N LEU A 30 -3.33 2.69 -5.42
CA LEU A 30 -4.74 2.72 -5.08
C LEU A 30 -5.41 3.87 -5.83
N ARG A 31 -6.46 3.56 -6.58
CA ARG A 31 -7.20 4.50 -7.41
C ARG A 31 -8.63 4.67 -6.89
N PHE A 32 -9.23 5.80 -7.21
CA PHE A 32 -10.65 6.01 -7.03
C PHE A 32 -11.41 5.58 -8.30
N ALA A 33 -12.67 5.21 -8.14
CA ALA A 33 -13.54 5.01 -9.28
C ALA A 33 -13.73 6.38 -9.99
N SER A 34 -13.58 6.40 -11.30
CA SER A 34 -13.94 7.54 -12.12
C SER A 34 -15.43 7.50 -12.41
N GLU A 35 -16.10 8.65 -12.37
CA GLU A 35 -17.44 8.78 -12.92
C GLU A 35 -17.33 8.57 -14.43
N SER A 36 -18.00 7.57 -14.95
CA SER A 36 -18.11 7.39 -16.40
C SER A 36 -19.19 8.35 -16.90
N PRO A 37 -18.94 9.16 -17.95
CA PRO A 37 -19.96 10.05 -18.50
C PRO A 37 -21.16 9.31 -19.11
N GLU A 38 -21.08 7.99 -19.24
CA GLU A 38 -22.08 7.11 -19.86
C GLU A 38 -22.97 6.37 -18.83
N ASP A 39 -22.71 6.53 -17.53
CA ASP A 39 -23.58 5.95 -16.51
C ASP A 39 -24.88 6.78 -16.43
N ASP A 40 -25.97 6.11 -16.81
CA ASP A 40 -27.33 6.63 -16.76
C ASP A 40 -27.62 7.21 -15.36
N THR A 41 -28.18 8.42 -15.33
CA THR A 41 -28.41 9.23 -14.12
C THR A 41 -29.29 8.58 -13.05
N ASP A 42 -29.85 7.42 -13.32
CA ASP A 42 -30.65 6.61 -12.38
C ASP A 42 -29.86 5.51 -11.64
N THR A 43 -28.62 5.23 -12.03
CA THR A 43 -27.75 4.39 -11.23
C THR A 43 -27.18 5.25 -10.11
N LEU A 44 -27.60 4.99 -8.87
CA LEU A 44 -27.00 5.53 -7.66
C LEU A 44 -25.49 5.31 -7.76
N THR A 45 -24.80 6.30 -8.31
CA THR A 45 -23.33 6.33 -8.34
C THR A 45 -22.91 6.13 -6.91
N CYS A 46 -22.39 4.94 -6.59
CA CYS A 46 -21.95 4.61 -5.25
C CYS A 46 -21.04 5.74 -4.78
N LEU A 47 -21.52 6.57 -3.86
CA LEU A 47 -20.76 7.69 -3.29
C LEU A 47 -19.54 7.10 -2.58
N GLN A 48 -18.46 6.92 -3.35
CA GLN A 48 -17.22 6.41 -2.79
C GLN A 48 -16.69 7.39 -1.75
N ARG A 49 -16.20 6.84 -0.66
CA ARG A 49 -15.61 7.63 0.42
C ARG A 49 -14.22 8.09 0.03
N SER A 50 -14.09 9.32 -0.48
CA SER A 50 -12.82 9.89 -0.98
C SER A 50 -12.19 10.93 -0.03
N ASP A 51 -12.69 11.05 1.20
CA ASP A 51 -12.18 12.00 2.20
C ASP A 51 -10.75 11.65 2.67
N SER A 52 -10.12 12.58 3.37
CA SER A 52 -8.72 12.48 3.83
C SER A 52 -8.43 11.28 4.74
N SER A 53 -9.49 10.62 5.28
CA SER A 53 -9.36 9.44 6.15
C SER A 53 -9.33 8.12 5.38
N VAL A 54 -9.53 8.13 4.06
CA VAL A 54 -9.62 6.91 3.25
C VAL A 54 -8.39 6.01 3.40
N ILE A 55 -7.19 6.59 3.41
CA ILE A 55 -5.95 5.82 3.57
C ILE A 55 -5.84 5.19 4.98
N THR A 56 -6.37 5.86 5.99
CA THR A 56 -6.44 5.32 7.35
C THR A 56 -7.41 4.14 7.41
N ARG A 57 -8.61 4.27 6.82
CA ARG A 57 -9.59 3.17 6.72
C ARG A 57 -9.01 1.96 5.99
N PHE A 58 -8.30 2.20 4.88
CA PHE A 58 -7.60 1.14 4.15
C PHE A 58 -6.63 0.39 5.05
N MET A 59 -5.76 1.10 5.76
CA MET A 59 -4.76 0.49 6.64
C MET A 59 -5.41 -0.29 7.79
N GLU A 60 -6.47 0.23 8.39
CA GLU A 60 -7.17 -0.49 9.46
C GLU A 60 -7.91 -1.73 8.96
N SER A 61 -8.54 -1.66 7.77
CA SER A 61 -9.15 -2.82 7.13
C SER A 61 -8.10 -3.90 6.81
N LEU A 62 -6.97 -3.54 6.21
CA LEU A 62 -5.89 -4.48 5.93
C LEU A 62 -5.33 -5.12 7.21
N LYS A 63 -5.04 -4.32 8.24
CA LYS A 63 -4.55 -4.82 9.52
C LYS A 63 -5.56 -5.76 10.20
N SER A 64 -6.86 -5.46 10.10
CA SER A 64 -7.93 -6.32 10.63
C SER A 64 -7.91 -7.69 9.96
N GLN A 65 -7.81 -7.74 8.63
CA GLN A 65 -7.72 -8.99 7.88
C GLN A 65 -6.46 -9.81 8.24
N LEU A 66 -5.33 -9.12 8.45
CA LEU A 66 -4.08 -9.78 8.86
C LEU A 66 -4.14 -10.33 10.29
N ARG A 67 -4.83 -9.63 11.21
CA ARG A 67 -5.11 -10.15 12.56
C ARG A 67 -6.00 -11.40 12.50
N ALA A 68 -7.06 -11.35 11.70
CA ALA A 68 -7.94 -12.50 11.49
C ALA A 68 -7.20 -13.70 10.88
N ASP A 69 -6.29 -13.44 9.91
CA ASP A 69 -5.44 -14.47 9.34
C ASP A 69 -4.48 -15.08 10.38
N HIS A 70 -3.86 -14.25 11.20
CA HIS A 70 -2.99 -14.69 12.29
C HIS A 70 -3.73 -15.67 13.24
N CYS A 71 -4.95 -15.30 13.66
CA CYS A 71 -5.79 -16.14 14.53
C CYS A 71 -6.19 -17.44 13.84
N ARG A 72 -6.64 -17.39 12.58
CA ARG A 72 -7.06 -18.56 11.80
C ARG A 72 -5.90 -19.55 11.60
N GLN A 73 -4.69 -19.05 11.39
CA GLN A 73 -3.48 -19.85 11.24
C GLN A 73 -2.90 -20.32 12.60
N LYS A 74 -3.55 -19.97 13.71
CA LYS A 74 -3.10 -20.31 15.08
C LYS A 74 -1.63 -19.95 15.33
N ARG A 75 -1.14 -18.84 14.72
CA ARG A 75 0.25 -18.39 14.92
C ARG A 75 0.45 -17.89 16.33
N ARG A 76 1.61 -18.20 16.91
CA ARG A 76 1.98 -17.72 18.26
C ARG A 76 2.42 -16.25 18.22
N GLY A 77 2.30 -15.58 19.36
CA GLY A 77 2.74 -14.19 19.54
C GLY A 77 1.80 -13.15 18.90
N SER A 78 2.31 -11.95 18.72
CA SER A 78 1.55 -10.84 18.15
C SER A 78 1.46 -10.92 16.62
N PRO A 79 0.35 -10.48 16.01
CA PRO A 79 0.21 -10.42 14.57
C PRO A 79 1.31 -9.58 13.91
N SER A 80 1.89 -10.10 12.83
CA SER A 80 2.83 -9.33 12.00
C SER A 80 2.06 -8.37 11.12
N LEU A 81 2.09 -7.07 11.45
CA LEU A 81 1.43 -6.02 10.72
C LEU A 81 2.45 -5.22 9.88
N PRO A 82 2.07 -4.74 8.68
CA PRO A 82 2.97 -3.98 7.83
C PRO A 82 3.26 -2.60 8.40
N THR A 83 4.47 -2.12 8.12
CA THR A 83 4.74 -0.68 8.07
C THR A 83 4.42 -0.17 6.68
N VAL A 84 4.08 1.12 6.57
CA VAL A 84 3.66 1.73 5.31
C VAL A 84 4.38 3.05 5.07
N ILE A 85 4.69 3.30 3.81
CA ILE A 85 5.06 4.60 3.27
C ILE A 85 4.09 4.86 2.13
N TRP A 86 3.46 6.03 2.09
CA TRP A 86 2.54 6.37 1.01
C TRP A 86 2.69 7.82 0.57
N CYS A 87 2.38 8.06 -0.69
CA CYS A 87 2.19 9.39 -1.22
C CYS A 87 0.91 9.46 -2.04
N ARG A 88 0.31 10.65 -2.07
CA ARG A 88 -0.87 11.00 -2.85
C ARG A 88 -0.42 11.89 -4.00
N GLU A 89 -0.82 11.54 -5.21
CA GLU A 89 -0.42 12.22 -6.44
C GLU A 89 -1.63 12.43 -7.35
N GLN A 90 -1.56 13.46 -8.18
CA GLN A 90 -2.50 13.71 -9.25
C GLN A 90 -1.71 14.34 -10.40
N GLU A 91 -1.44 13.55 -11.44
CA GLU A 91 -0.78 14.08 -12.64
C GLU A 91 -1.82 14.58 -13.64
N SER A 92 -2.22 13.73 -14.56
CA SER A 92 -3.20 14.04 -15.63
C SER A 92 -4.55 13.36 -15.40
N SER A 93 -4.71 12.65 -14.30
CA SER A 93 -5.96 11.97 -13.97
C SER A 93 -6.97 12.91 -13.32
N ALA A 94 -8.27 12.70 -13.58
CA ALA A 94 -9.33 13.48 -12.97
C ALA A 94 -9.36 13.38 -11.45
N SER A 95 -8.94 12.22 -10.89
CA SER A 95 -8.91 11.97 -9.45
C SER A 95 -7.50 11.68 -8.95
N PRO A 96 -7.16 12.10 -7.72
CA PRO A 96 -5.89 11.74 -7.10
C PRO A 96 -5.81 10.22 -6.87
N HIS A 97 -4.59 9.71 -6.76
CA HIS A 97 -4.33 8.31 -6.46
C HIS A 97 -3.22 8.19 -5.42
N TYR A 98 -3.17 7.04 -4.75
CA TYR A 98 -2.16 6.77 -3.74
C TYR A 98 -1.15 5.76 -4.26
N HIS A 99 0.12 6.05 -4.07
CA HIS A 99 1.21 5.10 -4.22
C HIS A 99 1.70 4.66 -2.86
N LEU A 100 1.71 3.37 -2.60
CA LEU A 100 2.12 2.80 -1.32
C LEU A 100 3.32 1.88 -1.47
N MET A 101 4.12 1.83 -0.42
CA MET A 101 5.06 0.77 -0.15
C MET A 101 4.70 0.14 1.18
N LEU A 102 4.25 -1.11 1.16
CA LEU A 102 3.93 -1.92 2.33
C LEU A 102 5.13 -2.83 2.64
N LEU A 103 5.65 -2.76 3.87
CA LEU A 103 6.79 -3.57 4.30
C LEU A 103 6.34 -4.59 5.35
N PHE A 104 6.56 -5.86 5.07
CA PHE A 104 6.15 -7.00 5.89
C PHE A 104 7.36 -7.77 6.43
N ASN A 105 7.16 -8.48 7.53
CA ASN A 105 8.05 -9.57 7.90
C ASN A 105 7.98 -10.67 6.83
N LYS A 106 9.10 -10.90 6.11
CA LYS A 106 9.18 -11.91 5.04
C LYS A 106 8.93 -13.33 5.54
N ASP A 107 9.17 -13.61 6.82
CA ASP A 107 8.98 -14.94 7.40
C ASP A 107 7.50 -15.28 7.63
N VAL A 108 6.63 -14.27 7.56
CA VAL A 108 5.19 -14.40 7.72
C VAL A 108 4.45 -14.19 6.41
N TYR A 109 4.84 -13.17 5.65
CA TYR A 109 4.24 -12.81 4.36
C TYR A 109 5.36 -12.55 3.35
N ALA A 110 5.44 -13.38 2.30
CA ALA A 110 6.54 -13.35 1.33
C ALA A 110 6.09 -13.26 -0.13
N PHE A 111 4.77 -13.30 -0.38
CA PHE A 111 4.20 -13.38 -1.73
C PHE A 111 2.94 -12.55 -1.84
N LEU A 112 2.74 -11.98 -3.03
CA LEU A 112 1.51 -11.28 -3.40
C LEU A 112 0.34 -12.26 -3.57
N GLY A 113 0.59 -13.40 -4.21
CA GLY A 113 -0.42 -14.35 -4.66
C GLY A 113 -1.06 -13.92 -5.99
N ASP A 114 -1.91 -14.79 -6.52
CA ASP A 114 -2.72 -14.45 -7.68
C ASP A 114 -3.91 -13.58 -7.23
N TYR A 115 -3.81 -12.29 -7.49
CA TYR A 115 -4.84 -11.30 -7.13
C TYR A 115 -5.99 -11.23 -8.15
N ARG A 116 -5.93 -12.00 -9.24
CA ARG A 116 -7.01 -12.15 -10.22
C ARG A 116 -7.99 -13.24 -9.83
N ASP A 117 -7.55 -14.18 -9.01
CA ASP A 117 -8.42 -15.14 -8.35
C ASP A 117 -9.05 -14.44 -7.11
N TYR A 118 -10.23 -13.88 -7.31
CA TYR A 118 -10.93 -13.08 -6.29
C TYR A 118 -11.41 -13.89 -5.08
N ASP A 119 -11.51 -15.21 -5.22
CA ASP A 119 -11.87 -16.12 -4.14
C ASP A 119 -10.65 -16.57 -3.32
N ALA A 120 -9.45 -16.38 -3.86
CA ALA A 120 -8.22 -16.73 -3.17
C ALA A 120 -8.03 -15.93 -1.87
N ASN A 121 -7.40 -16.58 -0.90
CA ASN A 121 -7.04 -15.96 0.36
C ASN A 121 -5.54 -15.63 0.38
N ASN A 122 -5.12 -14.65 -0.42
CA ASN A 122 -3.75 -14.20 -0.56
C ASN A 122 -3.57 -12.71 -0.21
N MET A 123 -2.35 -12.18 -0.30
CA MET A 123 -2.09 -10.79 0.05
C MET A 123 -2.75 -9.82 -0.94
N GLY A 124 -2.77 -10.15 -2.21
CA GLY A 124 -3.37 -9.31 -3.25
C GLY A 124 -4.87 -9.10 -3.02
N THR A 125 -5.61 -10.20 -2.81
CA THR A 125 -7.06 -10.13 -2.56
C THR A 125 -7.39 -9.43 -1.24
N ARG A 126 -6.55 -9.56 -0.20
CA ARG A 126 -6.71 -8.80 1.05
C ARG A 126 -6.56 -7.30 0.84
N ILE A 127 -5.58 -6.88 0.03
CA ILE A 127 -5.37 -5.47 -0.31
C ILE A 127 -6.56 -4.92 -1.10
N GLN A 128 -7.06 -5.68 -2.08
CA GLN A 128 -8.25 -5.32 -2.85
C GLN A 128 -9.48 -5.18 -1.96
N LYS A 129 -9.77 -6.18 -1.12
CA LYS A 129 -10.86 -6.14 -0.13
C LYS A 129 -10.74 -4.95 0.82
N ALA A 130 -9.52 -4.65 1.27
CA ALA A 130 -9.27 -3.51 2.16
C ALA A 130 -9.54 -2.18 1.47
N TRP A 131 -9.18 -2.03 0.20
CA TRP A 131 -9.44 -0.80 -0.55
C TRP A 131 -10.92 -0.62 -0.84
N CYS A 132 -11.61 -1.64 -1.36
CA CYS A 132 -13.06 -1.61 -1.57
C CYS A 132 -13.79 -1.23 -0.27
N SER A 133 -13.44 -1.85 0.85
CA SER A 133 -13.99 -1.52 2.17
C SER A 133 -13.75 -0.06 2.57
N ALA A 134 -12.56 0.47 2.31
CA ALA A 134 -12.22 1.86 2.63
C ALA A 134 -13.04 2.86 1.82
N LEU A 135 -13.31 2.54 0.56
CA LEU A 135 -14.14 3.34 -0.34
C LEU A 135 -15.64 3.18 -0.05
N GLY A 136 -16.06 2.10 0.60
CA GLY A 136 -17.47 1.72 0.76
C GLY A 136 -18.05 1.09 -0.51
N LEU A 137 -17.21 0.49 -1.34
CA LEU A 137 -17.58 -0.16 -2.60
C LEU A 137 -17.62 -1.68 -2.45
N PRO A 138 -18.45 -2.39 -3.23
CA PRO A 138 -18.51 -3.85 -3.21
C PRO A 138 -17.24 -4.48 -3.78
N TYR A 139 -16.86 -5.62 -3.23
CA TYR A 139 -15.82 -6.50 -3.72
C TYR A 139 -16.52 -7.78 -4.27
N PRO A 140 -16.12 -8.34 -5.42
CA PRO A 140 -14.91 -8.02 -6.19
C PRO A 140 -15.08 -6.94 -7.27
N ASP A 141 -16.26 -6.37 -7.48
CA ASP A 141 -16.61 -5.51 -8.60
C ASP A 141 -15.63 -4.35 -8.81
N HIS A 142 -15.07 -3.84 -7.71
CA HIS A 142 -14.13 -2.73 -7.71
C HIS A 142 -12.69 -3.13 -7.36
N ALA A 143 -12.35 -4.42 -7.46
CA ALA A 143 -11.00 -4.92 -7.15
C ALA A 143 -9.91 -4.29 -8.04
N THR A 144 -10.24 -3.95 -9.28
CA THR A 144 -9.34 -3.33 -10.26
C THR A 144 -8.89 -1.90 -9.91
N LEU A 145 -9.53 -1.25 -8.93
CA LEU A 145 -9.08 0.01 -8.37
C LEU A 145 -7.75 -0.13 -7.60
N VAL A 146 -7.35 -1.36 -7.28
CA VAL A 146 -6.02 -1.69 -6.80
C VAL A 146 -5.16 -2.15 -7.96
N ASN A 147 -4.10 -1.41 -8.26
CA ASN A 147 -3.14 -1.77 -9.29
C ASN A 147 -1.82 -2.21 -8.64
N PHE A 148 -1.32 -3.36 -9.08
CA PHE A 148 0.02 -3.84 -8.77
C PHE A 148 0.88 -3.57 -10.00
N PRO A 149 1.80 -2.58 -9.95
CA PRO A 149 2.61 -2.23 -11.12
C PRO A 149 3.58 -3.36 -11.47
N GLU A 150 4.23 -3.25 -12.62
CA GLU A 150 5.26 -4.18 -13.02
C GLU A 150 6.35 -4.28 -11.94
N ASN A 151 6.78 -5.50 -11.62
CA ASN A 151 7.77 -5.81 -10.58
C ASN A 151 7.46 -5.14 -9.22
N PRO A 152 6.28 -5.40 -8.62
CA PRO A 152 5.85 -4.71 -7.43
C PRO A 152 6.52 -5.21 -6.14
N GLN A 153 7.24 -6.35 -6.22
CA GLN A 153 7.73 -7.10 -5.07
C GLN A 153 9.23 -6.96 -4.90
N TYR A 154 9.67 -6.59 -3.69
CA TYR A 154 11.09 -6.50 -3.29
C TYR A 154 11.32 -7.41 -2.10
N ARG A 155 12.46 -8.10 -2.09
CA ARG A 155 12.88 -8.96 -0.98
C ARG A 155 14.31 -8.63 -0.64
N PHE A 156 14.56 -8.26 0.60
CA PHE A 156 15.88 -7.88 1.10
C PHE A 156 16.00 -8.20 2.58
N ASP A 157 17.21 -8.21 3.07
CA ASP A 157 17.56 -8.42 4.47
C ASP A 157 18.58 -7.39 4.97
N ARG A 158 19.06 -7.57 6.19
CA ARG A 158 20.07 -6.66 6.78
C ARG A 158 21.38 -6.67 6.03
N ASN A 159 21.78 -7.79 5.41
CA ASN A 159 23.01 -7.88 4.64
C ASN A 159 22.84 -7.18 3.29
N SER A 160 21.73 -7.39 2.60
CA SER A 160 21.33 -6.65 1.39
C SER A 160 21.40 -5.14 1.63
N ALA A 161 20.86 -4.67 2.75
CA ALA A 161 20.86 -3.25 3.09
C ALA A 161 22.26 -2.72 3.44
N ARG A 162 23.09 -3.53 4.11
CA ARG A 162 24.47 -3.16 4.46
C ARG A 162 25.36 -3.06 3.22
N ASN A 163 25.19 -3.99 2.29
CA ASN A 163 26.04 -4.11 1.09
C ASN A 163 25.49 -3.30 -0.10
N LEU A 164 24.29 -2.70 0.04
CA LEU A 164 23.59 -2.00 -1.05
C LEU A 164 23.51 -2.85 -2.31
N ASP A 165 23.13 -4.13 -2.16
CA ASP A 165 23.00 -5.04 -3.30
C ASP A 165 21.92 -4.54 -4.31
N ASP A 166 21.85 -5.17 -5.48
CA ASP A 166 20.97 -4.75 -6.58
C ASP A 166 19.49 -4.76 -6.16
N HIS A 167 19.08 -5.74 -5.34
CA HIS A 167 17.68 -5.84 -4.87
C HIS A 167 17.31 -4.69 -3.93
N PHE A 168 18.20 -4.38 -2.99
CA PHE A 168 17.97 -3.26 -2.07
C PHE A 168 18.10 -1.91 -2.77
N SER A 169 19.04 -1.78 -3.69
CA SER A 169 19.24 -0.57 -4.52
C SER A 169 18.02 -0.29 -5.39
N ALA A 170 17.43 -1.30 -6.04
CA ALA A 170 16.19 -1.17 -6.81
C ALA A 170 15.01 -0.73 -5.92
N PHE A 171 14.92 -1.28 -4.72
CA PHE A 171 13.92 -0.87 -3.72
C PHE A 171 14.12 0.59 -3.30
N LEU A 172 15.35 1.02 -2.98
CA LEU A 172 15.67 2.41 -2.61
C LEU A 172 15.33 3.39 -3.73
N PHE A 173 15.60 3.03 -4.98
CA PHE A 173 15.20 3.84 -6.12
C PHE A 173 13.68 4.06 -6.14
N ARG A 174 12.89 3.03 -5.83
CA ARG A 174 11.44 3.13 -5.76
C ARG A 174 10.96 3.99 -4.59
N ILE A 175 11.62 3.92 -3.44
CA ILE A 175 11.36 4.79 -2.29
C ILE A 175 11.67 6.27 -2.62
N ALA A 176 12.79 6.52 -3.31
CA ALA A 176 13.14 7.87 -3.75
C ALA A 176 12.07 8.43 -4.73
N TYR A 177 11.52 7.59 -5.59
CA TYR A 177 10.42 7.97 -6.50
C TYR A 177 9.18 8.46 -5.73
N LEU A 178 8.76 7.77 -4.66
CA LEU A 178 7.63 8.19 -3.81
C LEU A 178 7.85 9.56 -3.13
N SER A 179 9.10 10.02 -3.06
CA SER A 179 9.48 11.30 -2.45
C SER A 179 9.52 12.46 -3.44
N LYS A 180 9.08 12.28 -4.70
CA LYS A 180 8.95 13.35 -5.68
C LYS A 180 7.91 14.37 -5.23
N GLN A 181 8.17 15.65 -5.52
CA GLN A 181 7.28 16.76 -5.13
C GLN A 181 6.39 17.25 -6.30
N ARG A 182 6.82 17.00 -7.54
CA ARG A 182 6.23 17.62 -8.75
C ARG A 182 4.77 17.21 -9.01
N THR A 183 4.34 16.03 -8.52
CA THR A 183 3.02 15.46 -8.80
C THR A 183 2.06 15.53 -7.60
N LYS A 184 2.45 16.28 -6.54
CA LYS A 184 1.64 16.40 -5.32
C LYS A 184 0.46 17.36 -5.53
N VAL A 185 -0.68 16.99 -4.94
CA VAL A 185 -1.92 17.78 -5.04
C VAL A 185 -1.85 18.98 -4.11
N ALA A 186 -2.25 20.16 -4.61
CA ALA A 186 -2.25 21.41 -3.85
C ALA A 186 -3.67 21.76 -3.34
N ASP A 187 -4.31 20.84 -2.61
CA ASP A 187 -5.68 20.99 -2.07
C ASP A 187 -5.73 21.07 -0.55
N GLY A 188 -4.58 21.31 0.11
CA GLY A 188 -4.48 21.38 1.56
C GLY A 188 -4.49 20.01 2.27
N GLN A 189 -4.74 18.92 1.56
CA GLN A 189 -4.71 17.58 2.15
C GLN A 189 -3.27 17.02 2.24
N ARG A 190 -3.12 16.01 3.09
CA ARG A 190 -1.82 15.37 3.28
C ARG A 190 -1.41 14.58 2.03
N ASN A 191 -0.26 14.91 1.45
CA ASN A 191 0.30 14.25 0.27
C ASN A 191 1.35 13.18 0.57
N PHE A 192 1.72 12.99 1.82
CA PHE A 192 2.69 11.98 2.25
C PHE A 192 2.39 11.53 3.67
N GLY A 193 2.58 10.26 3.93
CA GLY A 193 2.53 9.69 5.26
C GLY A 193 3.36 8.41 5.35
N CYS A 194 3.75 8.08 6.57
CA CYS A 194 4.46 6.85 6.86
C CYS A 194 4.18 6.38 8.28
N SER A 195 4.42 5.08 8.52
CA SER A 195 4.36 4.51 9.86
C SER A 195 5.34 5.20 10.80
N GLN A 196 4.93 5.37 12.05
CA GLN A 196 5.86 5.75 13.11
C GLN A 196 6.64 4.51 13.54
N VAL A 197 7.95 4.60 13.51
CA VAL A 197 8.85 3.57 14.02
C VAL A 197 9.20 3.95 15.44
N ARG A 198 8.81 3.10 16.38
CA ARG A 198 9.18 3.21 17.79
C ARG A 198 10.26 2.19 18.09
#